data_73f549530276847e0a266e00484787ea
#
_entry.id   73f549530276847e0a266e00484787ea
#
_cell.length_a   1.000
_cell.length_b   1.000
_cell.length_c   1.000
_cell.angle_alpha   90.00
_cell.angle_beta   90.00
_cell.angle_gamma   90.00
#
_symmetry.space_group_name_H-M   'P 1'
#
loop_
_entity.id
_entity.type
_entity.pdbx_description
1 polymer ?
#
loop_
_entity_poly.entity_id
_entity_poly.type
_entity_poly.pdbx_seq_one_letter_code
_entity_poly.pdbx_strand_id
1 'polypeptide(L)'
;MVKKESDKMKIGGIILSGGKSRRMKSDKSFKKINNRPLLEIVIEKSMKQLDYIFINSNNHENYNFKGKKIDVVKDCIRGYLGPLAGILTGMKWLKNKNNNFTHLMSFPIDSPFFPNNLVSKFLVHKDKYEIISANSGNRNHPVFSLWDLKLEEELEICIKNGTRKIDEFTRKKKTKVVKFKNFGYDPFFNINTEEDLSIAESRVFERDK
;
A
#
# COMPACT_ATOMS: atom_id res chain seq x y z
N MET A 1 14.32 14.23 34.12
CA MET A 1 14.89 13.75 32.85
C MET A 1 13.74 13.48 31.89
N VAL A 2 13.50 14.39 30.96
CA VAL A 2 12.47 14.23 29.90
C VAL A 2 13.07 13.26 28.87
N LYS A 3 12.54 12.03 28.78
CA LYS A 3 12.88 11.12 27.67
C LYS A 3 12.44 11.80 26.37
N LYS A 4 13.42 12.11 25.53
CA LYS A 4 13.18 12.65 24.18
C LYS A 4 12.26 11.69 23.42
N GLU A 5 11.11 12.17 22.95
CA GLU A 5 10.18 11.50 22.02
C GLU A 5 10.81 11.16 20.66
N SER A 6 12.10 11.43 20.47
CA SER A 6 12.83 11.37 19.20
C SER A 6 13.23 9.96 18.74
N ASP A 7 13.08 8.91 19.56
CA ASP A 7 13.63 7.59 19.24
C ASP A 7 12.58 6.54 18.83
N LYS A 8 11.30 6.90 18.67
CA LYS A 8 10.30 5.95 18.19
C LYS A 8 10.47 5.76 16.69
N MET A 9 10.92 4.56 16.29
CA MET A 9 10.98 4.15 14.89
C MET A 9 9.62 4.37 14.21
N LYS A 10 9.61 5.11 13.09
CA LYS A 10 8.40 5.46 12.36
C LYS A 10 8.22 4.57 11.14
N ILE A 11 6.97 4.35 10.79
CA ILE A 11 6.56 3.62 9.61
C ILE A 11 5.72 4.55 8.76
N GLY A 12 6.08 4.69 7.48
CA GLY A 12 5.29 5.42 6.52
C GLY A 12 4.42 4.49 5.68
N GLY A 13 3.23 4.96 5.31
CA GLY A 13 2.33 4.25 4.40
C GLY A 13 2.27 4.90 3.02
N ILE A 14 2.39 4.10 1.97
CA ILE A 14 2.16 4.54 0.59
C ILE A 14 0.89 3.91 0.02
N ILE A 15 0.01 4.73 -0.53
CA ILE A 15 -1.13 4.26 -1.31
C ILE A 15 -0.74 4.29 -2.78
N LEU A 16 -0.66 3.11 -3.39
CA LEU A 16 -0.32 2.94 -4.79
C LEU A 16 -1.56 3.19 -5.65
N SER A 17 -1.67 4.40 -6.16
CA SER A 17 -2.77 4.84 -7.05
C SER A 17 -2.36 4.86 -8.53
N GLY A 18 -1.16 4.41 -8.87
CA GLY A 18 -0.65 4.32 -10.23
C GLY A 18 -1.02 3.00 -10.90
N GLY A 19 -1.41 3.06 -12.16
CA GLY A 19 -1.62 1.90 -13.02
C GLY A 19 -2.37 2.30 -14.29
N LYS A 20 -1.91 1.80 -15.45
CA LYS A 20 -2.71 1.92 -16.68
C LYS A 20 -3.95 1.03 -16.53
N SER A 21 -5.07 1.61 -16.12
CA SER A 21 -6.41 0.97 -16.15
C SER A 21 -6.84 0.72 -17.60
N ARG A 22 -6.06 -0.11 -18.35
CA ARG A 22 -6.37 -0.41 -19.77
C ARG A 22 -7.73 -1.06 -19.98
N ARG A 23 -8.31 -1.67 -18.91
CA ARG A 23 -9.60 -2.37 -18.96
C ARG A 23 -10.78 -1.54 -18.48
N MET A 24 -10.53 -0.37 -17.91
CA MET A 24 -11.56 0.53 -17.41
C MET A 24 -11.31 1.93 -17.97
N LYS A 25 -12.30 2.51 -18.63
CA LYS A 25 -12.23 3.81 -19.31
C LYS A 25 -12.03 5.01 -18.37
N SER A 26 -11.91 4.79 -17.04
CA SER A 26 -11.74 5.85 -16.02
C SER A 26 -10.61 5.51 -15.03
N ASP A 27 -10.02 6.55 -14.45
CA ASP A 27 -9.02 6.42 -13.39
C ASP A 27 -9.65 5.76 -12.15
N LYS A 28 -9.01 4.67 -11.64
CA LYS A 28 -9.51 3.90 -10.49
C LYS A 28 -9.69 4.74 -9.22
N SER A 29 -8.97 5.85 -9.10
CA SER A 29 -9.06 6.76 -7.94
C SER A 29 -10.43 7.42 -7.78
N PHE A 30 -11.19 7.55 -8.88
CA PHE A 30 -12.53 8.12 -8.87
C PHE A 30 -13.67 7.10 -8.76
N LYS A 31 -13.39 5.79 -8.81
CA LYS A 31 -14.42 4.78 -8.60
C LYS A 31 -14.96 4.84 -7.20
N LYS A 32 -16.26 4.67 -7.08
CA LYS A 32 -16.98 4.81 -5.80
C LYS A 32 -17.64 3.50 -5.41
N ILE A 33 -17.59 3.17 -4.14
CA ILE A 33 -18.46 2.18 -3.48
C ILE A 33 -19.44 2.98 -2.64
N ASN A 34 -20.75 2.83 -2.87
CA ASN A 34 -21.80 3.57 -2.17
C ASN A 34 -21.50 5.08 -2.10
N ASN A 35 -21.22 5.70 -3.26
CA ASN A 35 -20.86 7.10 -3.41
C ASN A 35 -19.53 7.54 -2.75
N ARG A 36 -18.74 6.66 -2.16
CA ARG A 36 -17.43 6.98 -1.59
C ARG A 36 -16.30 6.55 -2.53
N PRO A 37 -15.38 7.45 -2.92
CA PRO A 37 -14.21 7.11 -3.72
C PRO A 37 -13.36 6.01 -3.05
N LEU A 38 -12.85 5.05 -3.84
CA LEU A 38 -11.95 4.00 -3.34
C LEU A 38 -10.75 4.57 -2.62
N LEU A 39 -10.17 5.64 -3.17
CA LEU A 39 -9.03 6.33 -2.58
C LEU A 39 -9.33 6.81 -1.15
N GLU A 40 -10.50 7.40 -0.91
CA GLU A 40 -10.88 7.88 0.42
C GLU A 40 -11.05 6.74 1.44
N ILE A 41 -11.61 5.62 1.00
CA ILE A 41 -11.77 4.43 1.86
C ILE A 41 -10.39 3.89 2.27
N VAL A 42 -9.46 3.78 1.31
CA VAL A 42 -8.10 3.30 1.58
C VAL A 42 -7.33 4.29 2.47
N ILE A 43 -7.43 5.61 2.21
CA ILE A 43 -6.83 6.64 3.06
C ILE A 43 -7.31 6.50 4.51
N GLU A 44 -8.63 6.48 4.72
CA GLU A 44 -9.21 6.40 6.06
C GLU A 44 -8.74 5.14 6.82
N LYS A 45 -8.74 3.98 6.16
CA LYS A 45 -8.29 2.72 6.78
C LYS A 45 -6.79 2.70 7.05
N SER A 46 -5.99 3.30 6.18
CA SER A 46 -4.53 3.40 6.38
C SER A 46 -4.19 4.34 7.52
N MET A 47 -4.87 5.50 7.62
CA MET A 47 -4.69 6.47 8.71
C MET A 47 -5.08 5.94 10.09
N LYS A 48 -5.96 4.93 10.16
CA LYS A 48 -6.27 4.24 11.44
C LYS A 48 -5.14 3.33 11.91
N GLN A 49 -4.18 3.02 11.06
CA GLN A 49 -3.08 2.08 11.33
C GLN A 49 -1.69 2.74 11.32
N LEU A 50 -1.55 3.92 10.69
CA LEU A 50 -0.29 4.65 10.55
C LEU A 50 -0.50 6.14 10.72
N ASP A 51 0.45 6.80 11.39
CA ASP A 51 0.41 8.25 11.63
C ASP A 51 0.79 9.07 10.38
N TYR A 52 1.55 8.49 9.48
CA TYR A 52 1.98 9.13 8.23
C TYR A 52 1.68 8.27 7.03
N ILE A 53 0.88 8.80 6.11
CA ILE A 53 0.58 8.20 4.81
C ILE A 53 0.74 9.23 3.70
N PHE A 54 1.00 8.75 2.49
CA PHE A 54 1.06 9.55 1.28
C PHE A 54 0.60 8.73 0.07
N ILE A 55 0.34 9.41 -1.05
CA ILE A 55 -0.19 8.80 -2.26
C ILE A 55 0.90 8.79 -3.33
N ASN A 56 1.10 7.65 -3.99
CA ASN A 56 1.87 7.59 -5.21
C ASN A 56 0.92 7.70 -6.40
N SER A 57 1.04 8.78 -7.13
CA SER A 57 0.26 9.04 -8.35
C SER A 57 1.03 9.92 -9.34
N ASN A 58 0.93 9.58 -10.62
CA ASN A 58 1.47 10.41 -11.70
C ASN A 58 0.45 11.42 -12.25
N ASN A 59 -0.83 11.27 -11.89
CA ASN A 59 -1.95 12.03 -12.44
C ASN A 59 -2.42 13.17 -11.51
N HIS A 60 -2.03 13.17 -10.24
CA HIS A 60 -2.46 14.14 -9.24
C HIS A 60 -1.25 14.86 -8.65
N GLU A 61 -1.42 16.15 -8.32
CA GLU A 61 -0.36 16.95 -7.69
C GLU A 61 -0.64 17.21 -6.21
N ASN A 62 -1.93 17.30 -5.83
CA ASN A 62 -2.36 17.57 -4.47
C ASN A 62 -3.61 16.74 -4.14
N TYR A 63 -3.71 16.32 -2.88
CA TYR A 63 -4.90 15.68 -2.37
C TYR A 63 -5.25 16.20 -0.98
N ASN A 64 -6.52 16.52 -0.76
CA ASN A 64 -7.02 16.96 0.53
C ASN A 64 -8.12 16.00 0.99
N PHE A 65 -7.93 15.40 2.16
CA PHE A 65 -8.87 14.49 2.76
C PHE A 65 -9.35 15.02 4.11
N LYS A 66 -10.65 15.37 4.20
CA LYS A 66 -11.27 15.91 5.43
C LYS A 66 -10.45 17.04 6.07
N GLY A 67 -10.00 18.00 5.26
CA GLY A 67 -9.19 19.15 5.72
C GLY A 67 -7.71 18.84 5.97
N LYS A 68 -7.27 17.58 5.87
CA LYS A 68 -5.86 17.19 5.95
C LYS A 68 -5.23 17.12 4.56
N LYS A 69 -4.12 17.83 4.37
CA LYS A 69 -3.29 17.72 3.18
C LYS A 69 -2.57 16.37 3.22
N ILE A 70 -2.72 15.56 2.16
CA ILE A 70 -2.00 14.31 1.95
C ILE A 70 -0.94 14.57 0.88
N ASP A 71 0.32 14.22 1.17
CA ASP A 71 1.40 14.32 0.19
C ASP A 71 1.14 13.40 -0.99
N VAL A 72 1.35 13.92 -2.22
CA VAL A 72 1.26 13.14 -3.46
C VAL A 72 2.63 13.10 -4.12
N VAL A 73 3.13 11.92 -4.43
CA VAL A 73 4.48 11.71 -4.94
C VAL A 73 4.42 10.99 -6.28
N LYS A 74 5.04 11.58 -7.31
CA LYS A 74 5.16 10.98 -8.65
C LYS A 74 6.26 9.92 -8.66
N ASP A 75 6.13 8.91 -9.53
CA ASP A 75 7.17 7.89 -9.69
C ASP A 75 8.56 8.50 -9.94
N CYS A 76 9.54 8.05 -9.17
CA CYS A 76 10.94 8.49 -9.32
C CYS A 76 11.63 7.91 -10.56
N ILE A 77 11.05 6.88 -11.17
CA ILE A 77 11.52 6.27 -12.43
C ILE A 77 10.38 6.34 -13.46
N ARG A 78 10.70 6.87 -14.65
CA ARG A 78 9.75 6.96 -15.77
C ARG A 78 9.47 5.59 -16.38
N GLY A 79 8.26 5.38 -16.96
CA GLY A 79 7.95 4.23 -17.80
C GLY A 79 6.87 3.27 -17.30
N TYR A 80 6.08 3.62 -16.30
CA TYR A 80 5.02 2.75 -15.76
C TYR A 80 5.51 1.34 -15.41
N LEU A 81 6.51 1.27 -14.56
CA LEU A 81 7.23 0.03 -14.24
C LEU A 81 6.53 -0.86 -13.20
N GLY A 82 5.22 -0.68 -13.03
CA GLY A 82 4.41 -1.48 -12.09
C GLY A 82 4.58 -1.06 -10.62
N PRO A 83 4.09 -1.87 -9.66
CA PRO A 83 4.05 -1.49 -8.26
C PRO A 83 5.43 -1.29 -7.62
N LEU A 84 6.48 -1.94 -8.14
CA LEU A 84 7.85 -1.77 -7.61
C LEU A 84 8.36 -0.33 -7.77
N ALA A 85 8.00 0.37 -8.84
CA ALA A 85 8.39 1.78 -9.03
C ALA A 85 7.76 2.69 -7.96
N GLY A 86 6.48 2.47 -7.64
CA GLY A 86 5.80 3.19 -6.57
C GLY A 86 6.41 2.89 -5.20
N ILE A 87 6.74 1.62 -4.93
CA ILE A 87 7.40 1.20 -3.67
C ILE A 87 8.78 1.87 -3.54
N LEU A 88 9.60 1.84 -4.59
CA LEU A 88 10.89 2.53 -4.61
C LEU A 88 10.73 4.03 -4.38
N THR A 89 9.76 4.64 -5.04
CA THR A 89 9.42 6.06 -4.86
C THR A 89 9.11 6.37 -3.40
N GLY A 90 8.31 5.52 -2.77
CA GLY A 90 7.96 5.64 -1.36
C GLY A 90 9.15 5.50 -0.43
N MET A 91 10.05 4.56 -0.68
CA MET A 91 11.28 4.39 0.10
C MET A 91 12.17 5.63 0.03
N LYS A 92 12.42 6.15 -1.18
CA LYS A 92 13.20 7.39 -1.38
C LYS A 92 12.55 8.59 -0.72
N TRP A 93 11.22 8.72 -0.83
CA TRP A 93 10.46 9.79 -0.19
C TRP A 93 10.62 9.79 1.33
N LEU A 94 10.49 8.63 1.98
CA LEU A 94 10.64 8.51 3.42
C LEU A 94 12.08 8.77 3.90
N LYS A 95 13.08 8.28 3.19
CA LYS A 95 14.50 8.57 3.50
C LYS A 95 14.80 10.06 3.45
N ASN A 96 14.24 10.79 2.49
CA ASN A 96 14.45 12.23 2.34
C ASN A 96 13.72 13.08 3.40
N LYS A 97 12.76 12.52 4.12
CA LYS A 97 12.00 13.25 5.17
C LYS A 97 12.74 13.38 6.50
N ASN A 98 13.95 12.84 6.68
CA ASN A 98 14.77 12.91 7.91
C ASN A 98 14.05 12.60 9.23
N ASN A 99 13.02 11.75 9.21
CA ASN A 99 12.09 11.55 10.33
C ASN A 99 12.19 10.16 10.97
N ASN A 100 13.35 9.51 11.01
CA ASN A 100 13.56 8.19 11.59
C ASN A 100 12.61 7.09 11.06
N PHE A 101 12.16 7.21 9.80
CA PHE A 101 11.44 6.12 9.15
C PHE A 101 12.36 4.94 8.91
N THR A 102 11.89 3.74 9.25
CA THR A 102 12.62 2.49 9.06
C THR A 102 11.95 1.56 8.05
N HIS A 103 10.64 1.67 7.91
CA HIS A 103 9.85 0.80 7.05
C HIS A 103 8.81 1.59 6.25
N LEU A 104 8.47 1.03 5.07
CA LEU A 104 7.37 1.47 4.21
C LEU A 104 6.29 0.40 4.19
N MET A 105 5.05 0.76 4.50
CA MET A 105 3.87 -0.09 4.27
C MET A 105 3.20 0.29 2.96
N SER A 106 2.99 -0.67 2.05
CA SER A 106 2.31 -0.42 0.77
C SER A 106 0.86 -0.92 0.78
N PHE A 107 -0.04 -0.09 0.24
CA PHE A 107 -1.47 -0.36 0.09
C PHE A 107 -1.89 -0.13 -1.36
N PRO A 108 -2.49 -1.10 -2.06
CA PRO A 108 -3.08 -0.85 -3.37
C PRO A 108 -4.44 -0.16 -3.22
N ILE A 109 -4.73 0.77 -4.13
CA ILE A 109 -5.99 1.53 -4.13
C ILE A 109 -7.22 0.66 -4.43
N ASP A 110 -7.03 -0.43 -5.17
CA ASP A 110 -8.11 -1.29 -5.67
C ASP A 110 -8.57 -2.39 -4.69
N SER A 111 -8.04 -2.42 -3.48
CA SER A 111 -8.41 -3.41 -2.45
C SER A 111 -8.77 -2.73 -1.13
N PRO A 112 -9.94 -2.07 -1.03
CA PRO A 112 -10.27 -1.19 0.09
C PRO A 112 -10.65 -1.93 1.39
N PHE A 113 -10.83 -3.26 1.36
CA PHE A 113 -11.38 -4.02 2.48
C PHE A 113 -10.33 -4.61 3.43
N PHE A 114 -9.04 -4.36 3.21
CA PHE A 114 -7.96 -4.93 4.02
C PHE A 114 -8.21 -4.78 5.54
N PRO A 115 -7.71 -5.73 6.37
CA PRO A 115 -8.00 -5.76 7.82
C PRO A 115 -7.48 -4.53 8.57
N ASN A 116 -8.21 -4.10 9.59
CA ASN A 116 -7.82 -2.97 10.45
C ASN A 116 -6.58 -3.26 11.32
N ASN A 117 -6.17 -4.52 11.43
CA ASN A 117 -4.98 -4.97 12.14
C ASN A 117 -3.85 -5.45 11.21
N LEU A 118 -3.88 -5.05 9.93
CA LEU A 118 -2.90 -5.46 8.93
C LEU A 118 -1.48 -5.05 9.35
N VAL A 119 -1.30 -3.76 9.63
CA VAL A 119 0.02 -3.21 10.00
C VAL A 119 0.51 -3.81 11.31
N SER A 120 -0.31 -3.86 12.36
CA SER A 120 0.10 -4.40 13.66
C SER A 120 0.54 -5.86 13.58
N LYS A 121 -0.11 -6.68 12.76
CA LYS A 121 0.32 -8.06 12.51
C LYS A 121 1.66 -8.15 11.78
N PHE A 122 1.97 -7.21 10.89
CA PHE A 122 3.26 -7.18 10.21
C PHE A 122 4.39 -6.75 11.15
N LEU A 123 4.12 -5.77 12.03
CA LEU A 123 5.12 -5.22 12.94
C LEU A 123 5.73 -6.25 13.89
N VAL A 124 5.01 -7.30 14.23
CA VAL A 124 5.53 -8.42 15.05
C VAL A 124 6.75 -9.10 14.40
N HIS A 125 6.90 -8.98 13.09
CA HIS A 125 7.92 -9.67 12.31
C HIS A 125 9.03 -8.76 11.76
N LYS A 126 8.89 -7.42 11.89
CA LYS A 126 9.74 -6.41 11.24
C LYS A 126 11.24 -6.54 11.52
N ASP A 127 11.62 -6.99 12.71
CA ASP A 127 13.04 -7.09 13.11
C ASP A 127 13.71 -8.38 12.60
N LYS A 128 12.93 -9.33 12.08
CA LYS A 128 13.40 -10.64 11.60
C LYS A 128 13.38 -10.79 10.08
N TYR A 129 12.59 -9.99 9.39
CA TYR A 129 12.34 -10.13 7.95
C TYR A 129 12.44 -8.79 7.24
N GLU A 130 13.01 -8.80 6.06
CA GLU A 130 13.19 -7.61 5.22
C GLU A 130 11.88 -7.18 4.55
N ILE A 131 11.03 -8.17 4.24
CA ILE A 131 9.72 -7.93 3.61
C ILE A 131 8.69 -8.83 4.29
N ILE A 132 7.55 -8.24 4.68
CA ILE A 132 6.43 -8.99 5.24
C ILE A 132 5.20 -8.72 4.37
N SER A 133 4.57 -9.77 3.84
CA SER A 133 3.43 -9.67 2.93
C SER A 133 2.19 -10.38 3.43
N ALA A 134 1.02 -10.02 2.90
CA ALA A 134 -0.25 -10.63 3.25
C ALA A 134 -0.55 -11.89 2.40
N ASN A 135 -1.30 -12.81 3.02
CA ASN A 135 -1.94 -13.94 2.36
C ASN A 135 -3.37 -14.11 2.91
N SER A 136 -4.31 -14.47 2.05
CA SER A 136 -5.65 -14.91 2.45
C SER A 136 -6.06 -16.14 1.65
N GLY A 137 -6.60 -17.14 2.32
CA GLY A 137 -6.86 -18.45 1.70
C GLY A 137 -5.60 -19.02 1.06
N ASN A 138 -5.67 -19.29 -0.25
CA ASN A 138 -4.55 -19.81 -1.04
C ASN A 138 -3.83 -18.72 -1.87
N ARG A 139 -4.14 -17.43 -1.66
CA ARG A 139 -3.62 -16.33 -2.47
C ARG A 139 -2.68 -15.43 -1.68
N ASN A 140 -1.50 -15.15 -2.26
CA ASN A 140 -0.59 -14.12 -1.78
C ASN A 140 -1.00 -12.75 -2.34
N HIS A 141 -0.83 -11.71 -1.51
CA HIS A 141 -1.12 -10.33 -1.85
C HIS A 141 0.15 -9.47 -1.71
N PRO A 142 1.12 -9.62 -2.61
CA PRO A 142 2.46 -9.05 -2.46
C PRO A 142 2.49 -7.51 -2.49
N VAL A 143 1.44 -6.87 -2.97
CA VAL A 143 1.32 -5.40 -2.92
C VAL A 143 1.00 -4.91 -1.50
N PHE A 144 0.32 -5.73 -0.68
CA PHE A 144 0.17 -5.46 0.75
C PHE A 144 1.41 -5.97 1.49
N SER A 145 2.42 -5.12 1.59
CA SER A 145 3.69 -5.50 2.23
C SER A 145 4.31 -4.38 3.04
N LEU A 146 4.99 -4.79 4.12
CA LEU A 146 5.89 -3.96 4.90
C LEU A 146 7.32 -4.21 4.40
N TRP A 147 8.04 -3.15 4.07
CA TRP A 147 9.35 -3.17 3.44
C TRP A 147 10.38 -2.48 4.33
N ASP A 148 11.51 -3.12 4.62
CA ASP A 148 12.66 -2.44 5.25
C ASP A 148 13.24 -1.41 4.26
N LEU A 149 13.42 -0.15 4.69
CA LEU A 149 13.97 0.91 3.84
C LEU A 149 15.43 0.65 3.42
N LYS A 150 16.14 -0.28 4.07
CA LYS A 150 17.47 -0.71 3.66
C LYS A 150 17.50 -1.34 2.27
N LEU A 151 16.37 -1.86 1.80
CA LEU A 151 16.26 -2.49 0.48
C LEU A 151 16.21 -1.48 -0.68
N GLU A 152 16.15 -0.18 -0.42
CA GLU A 152 15.91 0.85 -1.44
C GLU A 152 16.92 0.81 -2.59
N GLU A 153 18.23 0.79 -2.29
CA GLU A 153 19.28 0.82 -3.31
C GLU A 153 19.26 -0.45 -4.18
N GLU A 154 19.08 -1.61 -3.54
CA GLU A 154 19.01 -2.87 -4.27
C GLU A 154 17.75 -2.96 -5.13
N LEU A 155 16.60 -2.47 -4.63
CA LEU A 155 15.36 -2.40 -5.40
C LEU A 155 15.53 -1.51 -6.64
N GLU A 156 16.21 -0.37 -6.50
CA GLU A 156 16.51 0.50 -7.64
C GLU A 156 17.34 -0.20 -8.70
N ILE A 157 18.42 -0.88 -8.30
CA ILE A 157 19.27 -1.65 -9.21
C ILE A 157 18.46 -2.74 -9.93
N CYS A 158 17.63 -3.50 -9.20
CA CYS A 158 16.80 -4.53 -9.78
C CYS A 158 15.80 -3.98 -10.80
N ILE A 159 15.15 -2.83 -10.51
CA ILE A 159 14.22 -2.20 -11.44
C ILE A 159 14.96 -1.71 -12.71
N LYS A 160 16.13 -1.10 -12.58
CA LYS A 160 16.97 -0.68 -13.71
C LYS A 160 17.37 -1.87 -14.58
N ASN A 161 17.63 -3.02 -13.98
CA ASN A 161 17.96 -4.28 -14.67
C ASN A 161 16.74 -5.04 -15.20
N GLY A 162 15.54 -4.44 -15.20
CA GLY A 162 14.37 -5.00 -15.85
C GLY A 162 13.39 -5.75 -14.94
N THR A 163 13.66 -5.88 -13.63
CA THR A 163 12.68 -6.48 -12.68
C THR A 163 11.41 -5.65 -12.62
N ARG A 164 10.25 -6.29 -12.76
CA ARG A 164 8.93 -5.63 -12.79
C ARG A 164 7.94 -6.21 -11.78
N LYS A 165 8.06 -7.49 -11.46
CA LYS A 165 7.15 -8.19 -10.55
C LYS A 165 7.70 -8.21 -9.14
N ILE A 166 6.84 -7.98 -8.15
CA ILE A 166 7.21 -8.03 -6.73
C ILE A 166 7.79 -9.40 -6.39
N ASP A 167 7.18 -10.49 -6.86
CA ASP A 167 7.62 -11.85 -6.56
C ASP A 167 9.03 -12.16 -7.10
N GLU A 168 9.44 -11.54 -8.21
CA GLU A 168 10.81 -11.68 -8.74
C GLU A 168 11.84 -11.08 -7.79
N PHE A 169 11.55 -9.90 -7.23
CA PHE A 169 12.41 -9.24 -6.28
C PHE A 169 12.42 -9.95 -4.92
N THR A 170 11.24 -10.29 -4.39
CA THR A 170 11.10 -10.85 -3.03
C THR A 170 11.65 -12.27 -2.91
N ARG A 171 11.73 -13.03 -4.01
CA ARG A 171 12.22 -14.42 -4.03
C ARG A 171 13.64 -14.57 -3.44
N LYS A 172 14.46 -13.54 -3.55
CA LYS A 172 15.85 -13.51 -3.06
C LYS A 172 16.00 -12.82 -1.70
N LYS A 173 14.87 -12.51 -1.03
CA LYS A 173 14.85 -11.76 0.21
C LYS A 173 14.37 -12.60 1.39
N LYS A 174 14.76 -12.19 2.58
CA LYS A 174 14.22 -12.78 3.81
C LYS A 174 12.80 -12.31 4.02
N THR A 175 11.84 -13.08 3.50
CA THR A 175 10.42 -12.72 3.47
C THR A 175 9.59 -13.49 4.48
N LYS A 176 8.51 -12.87 4.97
CA LYS A 176 7.46 -13.50 5.78
C LYS A 176 6.10 -13.28 5.13
N VAL A 177 5.36 -14.37 4.98
CA VAL A 177 3.94 -14.31 4.57
C VAL A 177 3.07 -14.47 5.82
N VAL A 178 2.22 -13.47 6.09
CA VAL A 178 1.27 -13.47 7.22
C VAL A 178 -0.11 -13.83 6.71
N LYS A 179 -0.69 -14.88 7.29
CA LYS A 179 -2.02 -15.37 6.92
C LYS A 179 -3.13 -14.58 7.61
N PHE A 180 -4.14 -14.19 6.83
CA PHE A 180 -5.38 -13.57 7.30
C PHE A 180 -6.55 -14.51 7.00
N LYS A 181 -7.48 -14.60 7.95
CA LYS A 181 -8.69 -15.41 7.78
C LYS A 181 -9.67 -14.74 6.82
N ASN A 182 -10.31 -15.55 5.99
CA ASN A 182 -11.49 -15.14 5.21
C ASN A 182 -12.73 -15.34 6.09
N PHE A 183 -13.50 -14.29 6.26
CA PHE A 183 -14.78 -14.34 6.99
C PHE A 183 -15.92 -14.18 5.97
N GLY A 184 -16.15 -15.24 5.17
CA GLY A 184 -17.13 -15.23 4.09
C GLY A 184 -16.67 -14.48 2.82
N TYR A 185 -15.62 -13.68 2.90
CA TYR A 185 -15.03 -12.96 1.74
C TYR A 185 -13.52 -12.78 1.92
N ASP A 186 -12.81 -12.59 0.79
CA ASP A 186 -11.39 -12.26 0.79
C ASP A 186 -11.20 -10.79 1.23
N PRO A 187 -10.51 -10.53 2.36
CA PRO A 187 -10.26 -9.16 2.83
C PRO A 187 -9.34 -8.35 1.90
N PHE A 188 -8.65 -9.00 0.98
CA PHE A 188 -7.77 -8.35 -0.02
C PHE A 188 -8.37 -8.39 -1.44
N PHE A 189 -9.69 -8.50 -1.53
CA PHE A 189 -10.38 -8.53 -2.82
C PHE A 189 -10.09 -7.28 -3.65
N ASN A 190 -9.66 -7.49 -4.90
CA ASN A 190 -9.33 -6.42 -5.84
C ASN A 190 -10.56 -6.05 -6.68
N ILE A 191 -10.81 -4.76 -6.83
CA ILE A 191 -11.88 -4.20 -7.67
C ILE A 191 -11.26 -3.76 -9.00
N ASN A 192 -11.40 -4.61 -10.02
CA ASN A 192 -10.84 -4.38 -11.35
C ASN A 192 -11.90 -4.18 -12.43
N THR A 193 -13.12 -4.64 -12.22
CA THR A 193 -14.25 -4.60 -13.17
C THR A 193 -15.47 -3.93 -12.53
N GLU A 194 -16.50 -3.64 -13.31
CA GLU A 194 -17.80 -3.18 -12.78
C GLU A 194 -18.52 -4.29 -11.99
N GLU A 195 -18.30 -5.54 -12.37
CA GLU A 195 -18.82 -6.69 -11.62
C GLU A 195 -18.17 -6.78 -10.23
N ASP A 196 -16.82 -6.61 -10.15
CA ASP A 196 -16.12 -6.54 -8.86
C ASP A 196 -16.66 -5.40 -8.00
N LEU A 197 -17.01 -4.27 -8.61
CA LEU A 197 -17.58 -3.12 -7.91
C LEU A 197 -18.95 -3.45 -7.32
N SER A 198 -19.85 -4.07 -8.09
CA SER A 198 -21.17 -4.51 -7.63
C SER A 198 -21.06 -5.52 -6.48
N ILE A 199 -20.10 -6.47 -6.57
CA ILE A 199 -19.79 -7.42 -5.48
C ILE A 199 -19.28 -6.66 -4.24
N ALA A 200 -18.46 -5.65 -4.42
CA ALA A 200 -17.93 -4.85 -3.33
C ALA A 200 -19.02 -4.04 -2.62
N GLU A 201 -19.97 -3.47 -3.36
CA GLU A 201 -21.11 -2.73 -2.81
C GLU A 201 -22.03 -3.62 -1.98
N SER A 202 -22.37 -4.82 -2.47
CA SER A 202 -23.20 -5.78 -1.68
C SER A 202 -22.58 -6.13 -0.34
N ARG A 203 -21.23 -6.25 -0.26
CA ARG A 203 -20.49 -6.57 0.96
C ARG A 203 -20.53 -5.46 2.02
N VAL A 204 -20.63 -4.20 1.61
CA VAL A 204 -20.75 -3.08 2.55
C VAL A 204 -22.11 -3.11 3.22
N PHE A 205 -23.19 -3.42 2.49
CA PHE A 205 -24.54 -3.54 3.06
C PHE A 205 -24.71 -4.66 4.09
N GLU A 206 -23.93 -5.76 3.96
CA GLU A 206 -23.97 -6.87 4.94
C GLU A 206 -23.22 -6.55 6.25
N ARG A 207 -22.29 -5.59 6.24
CA ARG A 207 -21.51 -5.18 7.42
C ARG A 207 -22.22 -4.13 8.28
N ASP A 208 -23.11 -3.38 7.68
CA ASP A 208 -23.85 -2.30 8.35
C ASP A 208 -25.19 -2.80 8.95
N LYS A 209 -25.45 -4.10 8.85
CA LYS A 209 -26.54 -4.82 9.54
C LYS A 209 -25.99 -5.59 10.73
#